data_f5fa4222862daa01aabc75a4c79a899c
#
_entry.id   f5fa4222862daa01aabc75a4c79a899c
#
_cell.length_a   1.000
_cell.length_b   1.000
_cell.length_c   1.000
_cell.angle_alpha   90.00
_cell.angle_beta   90.00
_cell.angle_gamma   90.00
#
_symmetry.space_group_name_H-M   'P 1'
#
loop_
_entity.id
_entity.type
_entity.pdbx_description
1 polymer ?
#
loop_
_entity_poly.entity_id
_entity_poly.type
_entity_poly.pdbx_seq_one_letter_code
_entity_poly.pdbx_strand_id
1 'polypeptide(L)'
;MTSSTPASTPAPAPAATSVLDLAPVVPVVVVSDPDDAVPMARALVAGGLPAIEVTLRTPVALDAISAIAAEVPDAVVGAGTVLTARNVSDSVEAGARFLVSPGWTDTLLDAMQGSGVPFLPGVSTTSEVVALLERGVREMKFFPAEAAGGTAYLKSLGAPLPQARFCPTGGITAGSAPSYLALDNVGCVGGSWMLPADAVAAKDWARVESLAREAAALRQDG
;
A
#
# COMPACT_ATOMS: atom_id res chain seq x y z
N MET A 1 -2.78 -20.48 -53.54
CA MET A 1 -3.26 -20.85 -52.20
C MET A 1 -2.22 -20.40 -51.23
N THR A 2 -2.40 -19.21 -50.64
CA THR A 2 -1.49 -18.61 -49.64
C THR A 2 -2.01 -18.96 -48.27
N SER A 3 -1.28 -19.82 -47.58
CA SER A 3 -1.59 -20.20 -46.18
C SER A 3 -1.21 -19.08 -45.24
N SER A 4 -2.20 -18.41 -44.63
CA SER A 4 -2.00 -17.42 -43.59
C SER A 4 -1.85 -18.14 -42.26
N THR A 5 -0.68 -18.11 -41.67
CA THR A 5 -0.44 -18.58 -40.30
C THR A 5 -1.08 -17.58 -39.32
N PRO A 6 -1.94 -18.01 -38.37
CA PRO A 6 -2.50 -17.10 -37.38
C PRO A 6 -1.40 -16.63 -36.43
N ALA A 7 -1.34 -15.30 -36.20
CA ALA A 7 -0.45 -14.70 -35.23
C ALA A 7 -0.80 -15.21 -33.82
N SER A 8 0.18 -15.79 -33.13
CA SER A 8 0.02 -16.22 -31.73
C SER A 8 -0.18 -15.00 -30.84
N THR A 9 -1.29 -14.94 -30.11
CA THR A 9 -1.52 -13.97 -29.05
C THR A 9 -0.45 -14.16 -27.98
N PRO A 10 0.27 -13.12 -27.58
CA PRO A 10 1.24 -13.23 -26.49
C PRO A 10 0.55 -13.66 -25.22
N ALA A 11 1.17 -14.59 -24.47
CA ALA A 11 0.70 -15.00 -23.16
C ALA A 11 0.60 -13.78 -22.23
N PRO A 12 -0.45 -13.68 -21.38
CA PRO A 12 -0.54 -12.60 -20.42
C PRO A 12 0.69 -12.63 -19.50
N ALA A 13 1.28 -11.44 -19.27
CA ALA A 13 2.35 -11.27 -18.29
C ALA A 13 1.88 -11.81 -16.93
N PRO A 14 2.77 -12.42 -16.12
CA PRO A 14 2.40 -12.87 -14.78
C PRO A 14 1.79 -11.69 -14.01
N ALA A 15 0.61 -11.90 -13.44
CA ALA A 15 -0.08 -10.88 -12.66
C ALA A 15 0.87 -10.37 -11.57
N ALA A 16 1.09 -9.06 -11.50
CA ALA A 16 1.88 -8.47 -10.44
C ALA A 16 1.26 -8.87 -9.09
N THR A 17 2.08 -9.32 -8.15
CA THR A 17 1.60 -9.71 -6.83
C THR A 17 0.87 -8.53 -6.19
N SER A 18 -0.37 -8.74 -5.74
CA SER A 18 -1.15 -7.70 -5.09
C SER A 18 -0.47 -7.21 -3.81
N VAL A 19 -0.43 -5.90 -3.61
CA VAL A 19 0.07 -5.30 -2.36
C VAL A 19 -0.74 -5.77 -1.16
N LEU A 20 -2.05 -6.04 -1.36
CA LEU A 20 -2.96 -6.48 -0.31
C LEU A 20 -2.66 -7.90 0.22
N ASP A 21 -1.86 -8.67 -0.51
CA ASP A 21 -1.55 -10.07 -0.19
C ASP A 21 -0.14 -10.25 0.39
N LEU A 22 0.69 -9.20 0.40
CA LEU A 22 2.09 -9.28 0.84
C LEU A 22 2.23 -9.45 2.36
N ALA A 23 1.38 -8.79 3.14
CA ALA A 23 1.37 -8.86 4.60
C ALA A 23 0.01 -8.37 5.14
N PRO A 24 -0.37 -8.73 6.39
CA PRO A 24 -1.60 -8.22 6.99
C PRO A 24 -1.57 -6.71 7.25
N VAL A 25 -0.39 -6.16 7.38
CA VAL A 25 -0.18 -4.73 7.66
C VAL A 25 0.83 -4.14 6.69
N VAL A 26 0.50 -3.00 6.11
CA VAL A 26 1.42 -2.15 5.34
C VAL A 26 1.84 -1.00 6.25
N PRO A 27 3.11 -0.95 6.71
CA PRO A 27 3.65 0.20 7.43
C PRO A 27 3.55 1.48 6.61
N VAL A 28 2.90 2.51 7.19
CA VAL A 28 2.81 3.86 6.62
C VAL A 28 3.87 4.72 7.30
N VAL A 29 4.89 5.09 6.54
CA VAL A 29 6.13 5.66 7.03
C VAL A 29 6.27 7.13 6.65
N VAL A 30 6.70 7.95 7.60
CA VAL A 30 7.16 9.31 7.36
C VAL A 30 8.66 9.35 7.67
N VAL A 31 9.49 9.52 6.64
CA VAL A 31 10.94 9.64 6.80
C VAL A 31 11.31 11.12 6.89
N SER A 32 11.91 11.54 8.00
CA SER A 32 12.37 12.92 8.19
C SER A 32 13.89 13.03 8.10
N ASP A 33 14.61 11.98 8.50
CA ASP A 33 16.06 11.85 8.37
C ASP A 33 16.34 10.75 7.31
N PRO A 34 16.99 11.05 6.19
CA PRO A 34 17.28 10.07 5.15
C PRO A 34 18.13 8.89 5.66
N ASP A 35 18.98 9.10 6.67
CA ASP A 35 19.81 8.06 7.26
C ASP A 35 19.01 6.99 8.02
N ASP A 36 17.77 7.29 8.40
CA ASP A 36 16.87 6.35 9.07
C ASP A 36 16.15 5.41 8.08
N ALA A 37 16.09 5.75 6.80
CA ALA A 37 15.28 5.04 5.80
C ALA A 37 15.64 3.55 5.69
N VAL A 38 16.92 3.25 5.47
CA VAL A 38 17.39 1.87 5.26
C VAL A 38 17.37 1.05 6.55
N PRO A 39 17.85 1.53 7.72
CA PRO A 39 17.75 0.78 8.97
C PRO A 39 16.30 0.48 9.37
N MET A 40 15.39 1.45 9.21
CA MET A 40 13.97 1.29 9.46
C MET A 40 13.35 0.21 8.55
N ALA A 41 13.63 0.26 7.25
CA ALA A 41 13.12 -0.72 6.30
C ALA A 41 13.63 -2.14 6.61
N ARG A 42 14.92 -2.29 6.97
CA ARG A 42 15.49 -3.57 7.40
C ARG A 42 14.77 -4.14 8.64
N ALA A 43 14.48 -3.29 9.63
CA ALA A 43 13.76 -3.71 10.83
C ALA A 43 12.33 -4.16 10.52
N LEU A 44 11.61 -3.43 9.65
CA LEU A 44 10.25 -3.80 9.22
C LEU A 44 10.23 -5.14 8.47
N VAL A 45 11.15 -5.32 7.52
CA VAL A 45 11.30 -6.58 6.76
C VAL A 45 11.69 -7.74 7.69
N ALA A 46 12.64 -7.56 8.58
CA ALA A 46 13.03 -8.58 9.57
C ALA A 46 11.89 -8.97 10.50
N GLY A 47 10.97 -8.04 10.78
CA GLY A 47 9.72 -8.28 11.50
C GLY A 47 8.62 -8.93 10.65
N GLY A 48 8.83 -9.18 9.34
CA GLY A 48 7.86 -9.85 8.48
C GLY A 48 6.89 -8.91 7.74
N LEU A 49 7.19 -7.62 7.64
CA LEU A 49 6.42 -6.61 6.90
C LEU A 49 7.22 -6.12 5.69
N PRO A 50 7.21 -6.84 4.55
CA PRO A 50 8.01 -6.47 3.38
C PRO A 50 7.45 -5.28 2.60
N ALA A 51 6.12 -5.05 2.59
CA ALA A 51 5.51 -3.92 1.91
C ALA A 51 5.60 -2.66 2.78
N ILE A 52 6.24 -1.59 2.29
CA ILE A 52 6.50 -0.37 3.06
C ILE A 52 6.01 0.84 2.25
N GLU A 53 5.00 1.57 2.76
CA GLU A 53 4.48 2.81 2.16
C GLU A 53 5.27 4.01 2.70
N VAL A 54 6.25 4.55 1.95
CA VAL A 54 6.93 5.81 2.28
C VAL A 54 6.09 6.98 1.75
N THR A 55 5.62 7.83 2.67
CA THR A 55 4.73 8.94 2.28
C THR A 55 5.50 10.15 1.75
N LEU A 56 5.05 10.74 0.64
CA LEU A 56 5.63 11.95 0.04
C LEU A 56 5.28 13.22 0.84
N ARG A 57 5.47 13.17 2.17
CA ARG A 57 5.15 14.27 3.11
C ARG A 57 6.38 15.04 3.55
N THR A 58 7.56 14.59 3.15
CA THR A 58 8.84 15.23 3.48
C THR A 58 9.67 15.42 2.21
N PRO A 59 10.57 16.40 2.18
CA PRO A 59 11.44 16.61 1.02
C PRO A 59 12.36 15.41 0.71
N VAL A 60 12.68 14.58 1.70
CA VAL A 60 13.62 13.45 1.59
C VAL A 60 12.94 12.14 1.20
N ALA A 61 11.61 12.14 0.98
CA ALA A 61 10.86 10.91 0.78
C ALA A 61 11.28 10.13 -0.48
N LEU A 62 11.56 10.80 -1.59
CA LEU A 62 12.02 10.15 -2.83
C LEU A 62 13.42 9.55 -2.66
N ASP A 63 14.32 10.26 -1.99
CA ASP A 63 15.67 9.76 -1.68
C ASP A 63 15.59 8.53 -0.76
N ALA A 64 14.69 8.56 0.22
CA ALA A 64 14.42 7.41 1.09
C ALA A 64 13.90 6.20 0.32
N ILE A 65 12.96 6.39 -0.61
CA ILE A 65 12.48 5.31 -1.50
C ILE A 65 13.64 4.72 -2.30
N SER A 66 14.47 5.58 -2.90
CA SER A 66 15.62 5.16 -3.71
C SER A 66 16.63 4.37 -2.89
N ALA A 67 16.98 4.83 -1.69
CA ALA A 67 17.90 4.14 -0.79
C ALA A 67 17.35 2.75 -0.37
N ILE A 68 16.06 2.69 0.03
CA ILE A 68 15.43 1.41 0.39
C ILE A 68 15.41 0.45 -0.80
N ALA A 69 15.03 0.92 -1.99
CA ALA A 69 14.98 0.09 -3.19
C ALA A 69 16.35 -0.48 -3.57
N ALA A 70 17.43 0.29 -3.37
CA ALA A 70 18.80 -0.12 -3.68
C ALA A 70 19.41 -1.05 -2.62
N GLU A 71 19.13 -0.83 -1.33
CA GLU A 71 19.85 -1.47 -0.24
C GLU A 71 19.08 -2.53 0.54
N VAL A 72 17.75 -2.63 0.34
CA VAL A 72 16.89 -3.60 1.04
C VAL A 72 16.11 -4.42 0.00
N PRO A 73 16.74 -5.40 -0.66
CA PRO A 73 16.13 -6.12 -1.79
C PRO A 73 14.86 -6.89 -1.43
N ASP A 74 14.71 -7.29 -0.15
CA ASP A 74 13.53 -7.98 0.35
C ASP A 74 12.36 -7.03 0.65
N ALA A 75 12.57 -5.71 0.61
CA ALA A 75 11.51 -4.73 0.75
C ALA A 75 10.77 -4.52 -0.58
N VAL A 76 9.45 -4.47 -0.50
CA VAL A 76 8.58 -3.94 -1.54
C VAL A 76 8.25 -2.50 -1.14
N VAL A 77 9.16 -1.56 -1.46
CA VAL A 77 8.94 -0.15 -1.13
C VAL A 77 7.96 0.48 -2.11
N GLY A 78 7.02 1.27 -1.61
CA GLY A 78 6.06 2.04 -2.39
C GLY A 78 5.98 3.48 -1.92
N ALA A 79 5.40 4.32 -2.77
CA ALA A 79 5.14 5.73 -2.47
C ALA A 79 3.70 5.94 -1.99
N GLY A 80 3.52 6.59 -0.84
CA GLY A 80 2.24 7.04 -0.32
C GLY A 80 2.06 8.55 -0.44
N THR A 81 0.83 9.02 -0.28
CA THR A 81 0.47 10.44 -0.45
C THR A 81 0.80 10.95 -1.87
N VAL A 82 0.62 10.09 -2.86
CA VAL A 82 0.77 10.44 -4.28
C VAL A 82 -0.44 11.31 -4.68
N LEU A 83 -0.21 12.55 -5.14
CA LEU A 83 -1.25 13.55 -5.38
C LEU A 83 -1.28 14.04 -6.82
N THR A 84 -0.22 13.82 -7.59
CA THR A 84 -0.08 14.34 -8.96
C THR A 84 0.54 13.30 -9.89
N ALA A 85 0.33 13.46 -11.20
CA ALA A 85 1.00 12.64 -12.21
C ALA A 85 2.54 12.74 -12.10
N ARG A 86 3.07 13.89 -11.67
CA ARG A 86 4.50 14.05 -11.43
C ARG A 86 4.96 13.20 -10.24
N ASN A 87 4.19 13.16 -9.12
CA ASN A 87 4.53 12.27 -8.03
C ASN A 87 4.58 10.80 -8.47
N VAL A 88 3.70 10.39 -9.40
CA VAL A 88 3.73 9.03 -9.97
C VAL A 88 5.06 8.75 -10.67
N SER A 89 5.46 9.62 -11.65
CA SER A 89 6.70 9.43 -12.40
C SER A 89 7.93 9.47 -11.50
N ASP A 90 8.03 10.49 -10.62
CA ASP A 90 9.17 10.67 -9.73
C ASP A 90 9.32 9.48 -8.75
N SER A 91 8.18 8.92 -8.27
CA SER A 91 8.20 7.75 -7.38
C SER A 91 8.65 6.47 -8.08
N VAL A 92 8.17 6.22 -9.30
CA VAL A 92 8.59 5.05 -10.09
C VAL A 92 10.07 5.16 -10.45
N GLU A 93 10.54 6.35 -10.83
CA GLU A 93 11.96 6.61 -11.10
C GLU A 93 12.83 6.39 -9.86
N ALA A 94 12.34 6.77 -8.67
CA ALA A 94 13.00 6.49 -7.39
C ALA A 94 12.99 4.99 -7.00
N GLY A 95 12.31 4.13 -7.75
CA GLY A 95 12.28 2.69 -7.50
C GLY A 95 11.06 2.20 -6.71
N ALA A 96 10.00 3.01 -6.58
CA ALA A 96 8.76 2.57 -5.95
C ALA A 96 8.14 1.41 -6.76
N ARG A 97 7.75 0.35 -6.05
CA ARG A 97 7.15 -0.86 -6.61
C ARG A 97 5.62 -0.89 -6.46
N PHE A 98 5.04 0.08 -5.77
CA PHE A 98 3.61 0.35 -5.73
C PHE A 98 3.34 1.80 -5.36
N LEU A 99 2.13 2.27 -5.64
CA LEU A 99 1.70 3.65 -5.41
C LEU A 99 0.43 3.68 -4.57
N VAL A 100 0.32 4.65 -3.66
CA VAL A 100 -0.86 4.85 -2.83
C VAL A 100 -1.22 6.32 -2.77
N SER A 101 -2.49 6.65 -3.01
CA SER A 101 -3.01 8.02 -2.91
C SER A 101 -4.09 8.14 -1.83
N PRO A 102 -4.29 9.29 -1.21
CA PRO A 102 -5.36 9.50 -0.24
C PRO A 102 -6.75 9.68 -0.88
N GLY A 103 -6.80 9.93 -2.16
CA GLY A 103 -7.96 10.12 -3.01
C GLY A 103 -7.54 10.06 -4.46
N TRP A 104 -8.44 10.30 -5.40
CA TRP A 104 -8.12 10.25 -6.83
C TRP A 104 -8.86 11.31 -7.64
N THR A 105 -8.31 11.62 -8.81
CA THR A 105 -8.91 12.37 -9.91
C THR A 105 -8.65 11.58 -11.19
N ASP A 106 -9.36 11.85 -12.26
CA ASP A 106 -9.11 11.18 -13.55
C ASP A 106 -7.65 11.31 -13.99
N THR A 107 -7.07 12.51 -13.90
CA THR A 107 -5.66 12.75 -14.26
C THR A 107 -4.69 11.91 -13.41
N LEU A 108 -4.90 11.83 -12.10
CA LEU A 108 -4.05 11.04 -11.23
C LEU A 108 -4.23 9.54 -11.49
N LEU A 109 -5.48 9.10 -11.65
CA LEU A 109 -5.79 7.70 -11.92
C LEU A 109 -5.18 7.22 -13.24
N ASP A 110 -5.31 8.03 -14.32
CA ASP A 110 -4.69 7.73 -15.61
C ASP A 110 -3.17 7.60 -15.49
N ALA A 111 -2.52 8.48 -14.73
CA ALA A 111 -1.10 8.38 -14.46
C ALA A 111 -0.72 7.11 -13.68
N MET A 112 -1.49 6.77 -12.64
CA MET A 112 -1.26 5.54 -11.86
C MET A 112 -1.47 4.29 -12.71
N GLN A 113 -2.53 4.22 -13.51
CA GLN A 113 -2.79 3.10 -14.43
C GLN A 113 -1.69 2.96 -15.50
N GLY A 114 -1.15 4.07 -15.99
CA GLY A 114 -0.06 4.10 -16.95
C GLY A 114 1.33 3.82 -16.38
N SER A 115 1.48 3.77 -15.06
CA SER A 115 2.79 3.67 -14.39
C SER A 115 3.47 2.30 -14.52
N GLY A 116 2.70 1.25 -14.78
CA GLY A 116 3.20 -0.14 -14.85
C GLY A 116 3.44 -0.81 -13.51
N VAL A 117 3.17 -0.14 -12.37
CA VAL A 117 3.26 -0.73 -11.03
C VAL A 117 1.87 -0.82 -10.36
N PRO A 118 1.64 -1.75 -9.42
CA PRO A 118 0.42 -1.81 -8.63
C PRO A 118 0.12 -0.49 -7.93
N PHE A 119 -1.16 -0.16 -7.74
CA PHE A 119 -1.56 1.07 -7.08
C PHE A 119 -2.87 0.92 -6.30
N LEU A 120 -3.02 1.71 -5.23
CA LEU A 120 -4.18 1.76 -4.36
C LEU A 120 -4.71 3.20 -4.30
N PRO A 121 -5.69 3.57 -5.15
CA PRO A 121 -6.33 4.89 -5.08
C PRO A 121 -7.22 4.99 -3.85
N GLY A 122 -7.21 6.15 -3.18
CA GLY A 122 -7.99 6.38 -1.97
C GLY A 122 -9.47 6.62 -2.26
N VAL A 123 -10.33 6.01 -1.43
CA VAL A 123 -11.80 6.19 -1.45
C VAL A 123 -12.33 6.33 -0.04
N SER A 124 -13.45 7.04 0.11
CA SER A 124 -14.20 7.14 1.37
C SER A 124 -15.71 7.00 1.18
N THR A 125 -16.19 6.93 -0.06
CA THR A 125 -17.61 6.83 -0.40
C THR A 125 -17.90 5.71 -1.38
N THR A 126 -19.14 5.19 -1.34
CA THR A 126 -19.62 4.17 -2.30
C THR A 126 -19.52 4.64 -3.75
N SER A 127 -19.82 5.93 -4.03
CA SER A 127 -19.75 6.47 -5.39
C SER A 127 -18.34 6.45 -5.94
N GLU A 128 -17.33 6.76 -5.13
CA GLU A 128 -15.92 6.67 -5.53
C GLU A 128 -15.51 5.23 -5.84
N VAL A 129 -15.96 4.27 -5.03
CA VAL A 129 -15.72 2.85 -5.28
C VAL A 129 -16.33 2.41 -6.61
N VAL A 130 -17.62 2.76 -6.87
CA VAL A 130 -18.31 2.43 -8.13
C VAL A 130 -17.55 3.01 -9.32
N ALA A 131 -17.17 4.29 -9.27
CA ALA A 131 -16.44 4.94 -10.34
C ALA A 131 -15.07 4.27 -10.63
N LEU A 132 -14.36 3.81 -9.61
CA LEU A 132 -13.11 3.05 -9.77
C LEU A 132 -13.35 1.65 -10.37
N LEU A 133 -14.43 0.98 -9.97
CA LEU A 133 -14.81 -0.32 -10.56
C LEU A 133 -15.14 -0.20 -12.05
N GLU A 134 -15.81 0.87 -12.49
CA GLU A 134 -16.03 1.18 -13.91
C GLU A 134 -14.73 1.36 -14.69
N ARG A 135 -13.68 1.86 -14.03
CA ARG A 135 -12.32 2.00 -14.57
C ARG A 135 -11.49 0.70 -14.46
N GLY A 136 -12.10 -0.40 -14.00
CA GLY A 136 -11.43 -1.70 -13.85
C GLY A 136 -10.55 -1.82 -12.61
N VAL A 137 -10.54 -0.84 -11.71
CA VAL A 137 -9.76 -0.85 -10.46
C VAL A 137 -10.57 -1.56 -9.37
N ARG A 138 -9.99 -2.59 -8.78
CA ARG A 138 -10.65 -3.43 -7.75
C ARG A 138 -9.99 -3.32 -6.39
N GLU A 139 -8.74 -2.88 -6.31
CA GLU A 139 -7.98 -2.73 -5.09
C GLU A 139 -7.81 -1.26 -4.75
N MET A 140 -8.18 -0.87 -3.54
CA MET A 140 -8.33 0.53 -3.13
C MET A 140 -7.83 0.74 -1.71
N LYS A 141 -7.33 1.94 -1.43
CA LYS A 141 -7.13 2.41 -0.06
C LYS A 141 -8.45 2.97 0.45
N PHE A 142 -8.96 2.49 1.59
CA PHE A 142 -10.08 3.13 2.28
C PHE A 142 -9.54 4.14 3.30
N PHE A 143 -9.77 5.43 3.08
CA PHE A 143 -9.13 6.50 3.84
C PHE A 143 -10.02 7.75 3.95
N PRO A 144 -10.07 8.39 5.14
CA PRO A 144 -9.51 7.97 6.43
C PRO A 144 -10.42 6.95 7.14
N ALA A 145 -9.94 5.74 7.40
CA ALA A 145 -10.77 4.58 7.73
C ALA A 145 -11.69 4.80 8.93
N GLU A 146 -11.15 5.17 10.10
CA GLU A 146 -11.98 5.36 11.32
C GLU A 146 -12.96 6.51 11.14
N ALA A 147 -12.52 7.65 10.59
CA ALA A 147 -13.38 8.83 10.41
C ALA A 147 -14.45 8.63 9.33
N ALA A 148 -14.24 7.73 8.37
CA ALA A 148 -15.17 7.44 7.29
C ALA A 148 -16.18 6.32 7.63
N GLY A 149 -16.24 5.86 8.88
CA GLY A 149 -17.23 4.89 9.36
C GLY A 149 -16.68 3.50 9.67
N GLY A 150 -15.38 3.30 9.57
CA GLY A 150 -14.66 2.12 10.07
C GLY A 150 -15.13 0.80 9.50
N THR A 151 -15.03 -0.25 10.31
CA THR A 151 -15.43 -1.61 9.94
C THR A 151 -16.91 -1.74 9.57
N ALA A 152 -17.79 -0.95 10.24
CA ALA A 152 -19.22 -0.99 9.97
C ALA A 152 -19.54 -0.54 8.54
N TYR A 153 -18.88 0.53 8.07
CA TYR A 153 -19.04 1.01 6.70
C TYR A 153 -18.49 0.01 5.67
N LEU A 154 -17.25 -0.46 5.87
CA LEU A 154 -16.63 -1.44 4.96
C LEU A 154 -17.44 -2.73 4.84
N LYS A 155 -17.96 -3.25 5.97
CA LYS A 155 -18.85 -4.42 5.97
C LYS A 155 -20.09 -4.20 5.13
N SER A 156 -20.67 -2.99 5.15
CA SER A 156 -21.87 -2.65 4.38
C SER A 156 -21.61 -2.62 2.86
N LEU A 157 -20.37 -2.40 2.43
CA LEU A 157 -19.98 -2.43 1.01
C LEU A 157 -19.82 -3.86 0.45
N GLY A 158 -19.59 -4.86 1.30
CA GLY A 158 -19.27 -6.21 0.86
C GLY A 158 -20.35 -6.86 0.01
N ALA A 159 -21.63 -6.72 0.38
CA ALA A 159 -22.73 -7.30 -0.38
C ALA A 159 -23.00 -6.61 -1.73
N PRO A 160 -23.10 -5.26 -1.82
CA PRO A 160 -23.35 -4.58 -3.09
C PRO A 160 -22.13 -4.52 -4.02
N LEU A 161 -20.90 -4.60 -3.49
CA LEU A 161 -19.66 -4.43 -4.26
C LEU A 161 -18.64 -5.56 -3.96
N PRO A 162 -19.01 -6.84 -4.20
CA PRO A 162 -18.20 -7.99 -3.79
C PRO A 162 -16.85 -8.11 -4.51
N GLN A 163 -16.65 -7.37 -5.60
CA GLN A 163 -15.40 -7.34 -6.35
C GLN A 163 -14.39 -6.32 -5.82
N ALA A 164 -14.77 -5.43 -4.89
CA ALA A 164 -13.88 -4.42 -4.33
C ALA A 164 -13.11 -4.99 -3.13
N ARG A 165 -11.79 -4.77 -3.11
CA ARG A 165 -10.87 -5.12 -2.01
C ARG A 165 -10.20 -3.89 -1.46
N PHE A 166 -10.04 -3.83 -0.15
CA PHE A 166 -9.59 -2.62 0.52
C PHE A 166 -8.32 -2.84 1.37
N CYS A 167 -7.52 -1.75 1.44
CA CYS A 167 -6.52 -1.48 2.46
C CYS A 167 -7.01 -0.30 3.31
N PRO A 168 -7.78 -0.54 4.39
CA PRO A 168 -8.16 0.54 5.30
C PRO A 168 -6.93 1.16 5.94
N THR A 169 -6.92 2.49 6.02
CA THR A 169 -5.81 3.27 6.58
C THR A 169 -6.35 4.52 7.27
N GLY A 170 -5.76 4.90 8.40
CA GLY A 170 -6.12 6.12 9.14
C GLY A 170 -6.91 5.84 10.40
N GLY A 171 -6.27 6.07 11.56
CA GLY A 171 -6.80 5.81 12.90
C GLY A 171 -6.71 4.36 13.36
N ILE A 172 -6.23 3.44 12.54
CA ILE A 172 -6.09 2.03 12.89
C ILE A 172 -4.92 1.83 13.85
N THR A 173 -5.17 1.04 14.89
CA THR A 173 -4.20 0.67 15.93
C THR A 173 -3.98 -0.85 15.96
N ALA A 174 -2.98 -1.32 16.72
CA ALA A 174 -2.79 -2.76 16.94
C ALA A 174 -4.06 -3.45 17.50
N GLY A 175 -4.82 -2.73 18.34
CA GLY A 175 -6.05 -3.27 18.95
C GLY A 175 -7.25 -3.31 17.99
N SER A 176 -7.35 -2.38 17.02
CA SER A 176 -8.48 -2.35 16.07
C SER A 176 -8.19 -3.12 14.77
N ALA A 177 -6.92 -3.32 14.39
CA ALA A 177 -6.53 -4.00 13.16
C ALA A 177 -7.18 -5.40 12.96
N PRO A 178 -7.28 -6.28 13.98
CA PRO A 178 -7.93 -7.59 13.82
C PRO A 178 -9.38 -7.49 13.35
N SER A 179 -10.14 -6.49 13.81
CA SER A 179 -11.54 -6.30 13.41
C SER A 179 -11.70 -5.90 11.94
N TYR A 180 -10.72 -5.20 11.37
CA TYR A 180 -10.67 -4.90 9.95
C TYR A 180 -10.26 -6.12 9.13
N LEU A 181 -9.23 -6.84 9.58
CA LEU A 181 -8.70 -8.03 8.89
C LEU A 181 -9.70 -9.21 8.87
N ALA A 182 -10.69 -9.21 9.77
CA ALA A 182 -11.78 -10.18 9.77
C ALA A 182 -12.85 -9.94 8.70
N LEU A 183 -12.79 -8.83 7.93
CA LEU A 183 -13.73 -8.55 6.85
C LEU A 183 -13.26 -9.18 5.54
N ASP A 184 -14.14 -9.89 4.83
CA ASP A 184 -13.84 -10.59 3.57
C ASP A 184 -13.33 -9.64 2.46
N ASN A 185 -13.75 -8.38 2.48
CA ASN A 185 -13.34 -7.37 1.51
C ASN A 185 -12.09 -6.56 1.93
N VAL A 186 -11.41 -6.94 3.02
CA VAL A 186 -10.17 -6.32 3.48
C VAL A 186 -8.99 -7.26 3.22
N GLY A 187 -8.06 -6.82 2.39
CA GLY A 187 -6.86 -7.60 2.09
C GLY A 187 -5.73 -7.38 3.10
N CYS A 188 -5.50 -6.15 3.53
CA CYS A 188 -4.54 -5.76 4.57
C CYS A 188 -5.00 -4.45 5.21
N VAL A 189 -4.29 -3.96 6.23
CA VAL A 189 -4.51 -2.62 6.80
C VAL A 189 -3.25 -1.77 6.70
N GLY A 190 -3.41 -0.45 6.51
CA GLY A 190 -2.31 0.50 6.62
C GLY A 190 -2.21 1.09 8.01
N GLY A 191 -1.03 1.11 8.60
CA GLY A 191 -0.84 1.65 9.94
C GLY A 191 0.59 2.06 10.25
N SER A 192 0.78 2.77 11.35
CA SER A 192 2.09 3.29 11.78
C SER A 192 2.46 2.93 13.22
N TRP A 193 1.67 2.13 13.93
CA TRP A 193 1.90 1.80 15.35
C TRP A 193 3.19 1.02 15.62
N MET A 194 3.73 0.32 14.61
CA MET A 194 5.03 -0.35 14.71
C MET A 194 6.22 0.61 14.65
N LEU A 195 5.96 1.89 14.39
CA LEU A 195 6.94 2.97 14.32
C LEU A 195 6.61 4.07 15.35
N PRO A 196 6.58 3.77 16.66
CA PRO A 196 6.31 4.79 17.66
C PRO A 196 7.40 5.86 17.64
N ALA A 197 6.99 7.13 17.79
CA ALA A 197 7.86 8.28 17.59
C ALA A 197 9.11 8.26 18.50
N ASP A 198 8.98 7.75 19.72
CA ASP A 198 10.08 7.61 20.66
C ASP A 198 11.13 6.56 20.24
N ALA A 199 10.67 5.43 19.67
CA ALA A 199 11.59 4.42 19.14
C ALA A 199 12.33 4.91 17.89
N VAL A 200 11.62 5.59 16.98
CA VAL A 200 12.24 6.18 15.77
C VAL A 200 13.27 7.24 16.17
N ALA A 201 12.92 8.15 17.08
CA ALA A 201 13.82 9.18 17.56
C ALA A 201 15.07 8.62 18.28
N ALA A 202 14.90 7.49 18.97
CA ALA A 202 16.02 6.79 19.63
C ALA A 202 16.78 5.84 18.68
N LYS A 203 16.36 5.70 17.43
CA LYS A 203 16.87 4.72 16.46
C LYS A 203 16.82 3.28 17.01
N ASP A 204 15.81 2.98 17.84
CA ASP A 204 15.58 1.66 18.45
C ASP A 204 14.92 0.72 17.42
N TRP A 205 15.70 0.31 16.44
CA TRP A 205 15.25 -0.56 15.36
C TRP A 205 14.91 -1.98 15.84
N ALA A 206 15.48 -2.43 16.96
CA ALA A 206 15.11 -3.71 17.56
C ALA A 206 13.66 -3.70 18.08
N ARG A 207 13.23 -2.58 18.68
CA ARG A 207 11.83 -2.41 19.09
C ARG A 207 10.89 -2.30 17.88
N VAL A 208 11.30 -1.61 16.81
CA VAL A 208 10.54 -1.54 15.55
C VAL A 208 10.36 -2.94 14.96
N GLU A 209 11.41 -3.75 14.90
CA GLU A 209 11.35 -5.14 14.44
C GLU A 209 10.39 -5.99 15.29
N SER A 210 10.43 -5.85 16.63
CA SER A 210 9.51 -6.58 17.51
C SER A 210 8.05 -6.22 17.25
N LEU A 211 7.73 -4.92 17.14
CA LEU A 211 6.38 -4.44 16.85
C LEU A 211 5.92 -4.83 15.44
N ALA A 212 6.82 -4.86 14.46
CA ALA A 212 6.54 -5.35 13.13
C ALA A 212 6.21 -6.85 13.13
N ARG A 213 6.93 -7.66 13.93
CA ARG A 213 6.66 -9.09 14.08
C ARG A 213 5.29 -9.36 14.70
N GLU A 214 4.90 -8.58 15.71
CA GLU A 214 3.55 -8.64 16.30
C GLU A 214 2.49 -8.29 15.26
N ALA A 215 2.72 -7.26 14.45
CA ALA A 215 1.80 -6.85 13.39
C ALA A 215 1.71 -7.90 12.26
N ALA A 216 2.82 -8.54 11.89
CA ALA A 216 2.85 -9.59 10.87
C ALA A 216 2.09 -10.86 11.31
N ALA A 217 2.01 -11.12 12.62
CA ALA A 217 1.29 -12.27 13.17
C ALA A 217 -0.24 -12.14 13.13
N LEU A 218 -0.80 -10.94 12.85
CA LEU A 218 -2.25 -10.70 12.89
C LEU A 218 -3.10 -11.51 11.88
N ARG A 219 -2.49 -12.15 10.89
CA ARG A 219 -3.20 -12.98 9.88
C ARG A 219 -2.96 -14.48 10.05
N GLN A 220 -2.16 -14.93 11.01
CA GLN A 220 -1.82 -16.35 11.15
C GLN A 220 -2.90 -17.20 11.82
N ASP A 221 -3.99 -16.58 12.30
CA ASP A 221 -5.08 -17.25 13.02
C ASP A 221 -6.37 -17.42 12.19
N GLY A 222 -6.25 -17.60 10.87
CA GLY A 222 -7.35 -17.83 9.94
C GLY A 222 -7.32 -19.21 9.28
#